data_f73a24f8b81bb05168efb1b15ceebb4d
#
_entry.id   f73a24f8b81bb05168efb1b15ceebb4d
#
_cell.length_a   1.000
_cell.length_b   1.000
_cell.length_c   1.000
_cell.angle_alpha   90.00
_cell.angle_beta   90.00
_cell.angle_gamma   90.00
#
_symmetry.space_group_name_H-M   'P 1'
#
loop_
_entity.id
_entity.type
_entity.pdbx_description
1 polymer ?
#
loop_
_entity_poly.entity_id
_entity_poly.type
_entity_poly.pdbx_seq_one_letter_code
_entity_poly.pdbx_strand_id
1 'polypeptide(L)'
;MQSAWRQYFIYSIVAIAFIFILARIILLQGFNTDCFIFNLDKCKTNLSEIAEKRQIASRSIDTNRGTIFDRNNEILAMSLPRKTLCINPSLLYNLKKEDLKKYHPLLEIIGEKKSNFLKIVKKFNKRKEYYLRRKVSDKTALKIEKLNLKFVYFIKEYQRVYLGGESFSNVLGFTDIDDIGQEGIELSKDDVLSSTKGIKKIRKDNLGRAIETIEIIKQPIAGQDIKLALDKNIQIIGYNILKKYVDKFSAESASLILIRNKTGEIISMANYPSFNPDLRHEMSGTKIKNRIITEIIEPGSTMKPFLIFAALNSEEFSKEDIVDTTPGFIRIGGKIIKDPSNYGKLSLGEIIERSSNIGAIRVAQQLEKKDLWENIKLFQFGDNLYTGLSGEQHGELKHHSAWDDSQQATIGYGYGISTTLLHLCNAYTILANHGKYIPLTYEKIEDISSIYKEEIADEDLSKEIIGFMTRVVQNKNGTGKRANLEKY
;
A
#
# COMPACT_ATOMS: atom_id res chain seq x y z
N MET A 1 -73.13 -44.43 -50.93
CA MET A 1 -71.78 -44.16 -51.50
C MET A 1 -71.21 -42.75 -51.18
N GLN A 2 -72.07 -41.75 -50.86
CA GLN A 2 -71.55 -40.40 -50.60
C GLN A 2 -70.88 -40.18 -49.20
N SER A 3 -71.09 -41.08 -48.24
CA SER A 3 -70.55 -40.91 -46.87
C SER A 3 -69.07 -41.39 -46.73
N ALA A 4 -68.72 -42.47 -47.47
CA ALA A 4 -67.36 -43.02 -47.37
C ALA A 4 -66.28 -42.12 -47.98
N TRP A 5 -66.55 -41.42 -49.09
CA TRP A 5 -65.65 -40.50 -49.73
C TRP A 5 -65.26 -39.28 -48.81
N ARG A 6 -66.25 -38.77 -48.05
CA ARG A 6 -66.01 -37.68 -47.07
C ARG A 6 -65.11 -38.14 -45.91
N GLN A 7 -65.27 -39.37 -45.47
CA GLN A 7 -64.41 -39.91 -44.40
C GLN A 7 -62.94 -40.08 -44.90
N TYR A 8 -62.80 -40.64 -46.11
CA TYR A 8 -61.42 -40.76 -46.69
C TYR A 8 -60.80 -39.40 -46.95
N PHE A 9 -61.56 -38.40 -47.36
CA PHE A 9 -61.03 -37.03 -47.51
C PHE A 9 -60.56 -36.42 -46.19
N ILE A 10 -61.35 -36.60 -45.12
CA ILE A 10 -60.94 -36.12 -43.77
C ILE A 10 -59.69 -36.86 -43.30
N TYR A 11 -59.65 -38.18 -43.46
CA TYR A 11 -58.44 -38.95 -43.06
C TYR A 11 -57.21 -38.56 -43.87
N SER A 12 -57.34 -38.26 -45.14
CA SER A 12 -56.24 -37.76 -45.98
C SER A 12 -55.72 -36.41 -45.49
N ILE A 13 -56.60 -35.49 -45.11
CA ILE A 13 -56.18 -34.18 -44.54
C ILE A 13 -55.47 -34.37 -43.22
N VAL A 14 -55.98 -35.22 -42.36
CA VAL A 14 -55.33 -35.50 -41.06
C VAL A 14 -53.93 -36.19 -41.26
N ALA A 15 -53.87 -37.15 -42.17
CA ALA A 15 -52.59 -37.82 -42.52
C ALA A 15 -51.58 -36.84 -43.10
N ILE A 16 -51.98 -35.95 -44.00
CA ILE A 16 -51.10 -34.90 -44.55
C ILE A 16 -50.65 -33.94 -43.46
N ALA A 17 -51.54 -33.51 -42.60
CA ALA A 17 -51.17 -32.65 -41.46
C ALA A 17 -50.20 -33.34 -40.51
N PHE A 18 -50.41 -34.63 -40.24
CA PHE A 18 -49.49 -35.41 -39.41
C PHE A 18 -48.11 -35.61 -40.03
N ILE A 19 -48.07 -35.89 -41.34
CA ILE A 19 -46.83 -35.98 -42.12
C ILE A 19 -46.08 -34.64 -42.08
N PHE A 20 -46.80 -33.52 -42.21
CA PHE A 20 -46.24 -32.18 -42.16
C PHE A 20 -45.65 -31.86 -40.76
N ILE A 21 -46.33 -32.28 -39.69
CA ILE A 21 -45.86 -32.16 -38.30
C ILE A 21 -44.62 -33.03 -38.08
N LEU A 22 -44.66 -34.29 -38.53
CA LEU A 22 -43.51 -35.19 -38.44
C LEU A 22 -42.30 -34.66 -39.22
N ALA A 23 -42.48 -34.23 -40.45
CA ALA A 23 -41.46 -33.60 -41.25
C ALA A 23 -40.87 -32.37 -40.56
N ARG A 24 -41.73 -31.56 -39.92
CA ARG A 24 -41.33 -30.38 -39.14
C ARG A 24 -40.53 -30.73 -37.91
N ILE A 25 -40.88 -31.81 -37.18
CA ILE A 25 -40.14 -32.33 -36.04
C ILE A 25 -38.77 -32.83 -36.46
N ILE A 26 -38.70 -33.61 -37.54
CA ILE A 26 -37.43 -34.12 -38.09
C ILE A 26 -36.50 -32.98 -38.54
N LEU A 27 -37.05 -31.96 -39.21
CA LEU A 27 -36.32 -30.75 -39.58
C LEU A 27 -35.85 -29.95 -38.35
N LEU A 28 -36.62 -29.86 -37.29
CA LEU A 28 -36.25 -29.20 -36.05
C LEU A 28 -35.16 -29.95 -35.26
N GLN A 29 -35.15 -31.27 -35.34
CA GLN A 29 -34.18 -32.12 -34.61
C GLN A 29 -32.91 -32.44 -35.36
N GLY A 30 -32.90 -32.49 -36.69
CA GLY A 30 -31.81 -32.99 -37.51
C GLY A 30 -31.28 -32.11 -38.64
N PHE A 31 -32.07 -31.12 -39.08
CA PHE A 31 -31.70 -30.28 -40.24
C PHE A 31 -31.93 -28.79 -39.99
N ASN A 32 -31.12 -27.95 -40.66
CA ASN A 32 -31.23 -26.48 -40.60
C ASN A 32 -32.60 -25.99 -41.10
N THR A 33 -33.41 -25.43 -40.25
CA THR A 33 -34.82 -25.07 -40.49
C THR A 33 -35.04 -23.80 -41.31
N ASP A 34 -34.00 -22.96 -41.44
CA ASP A 34 -34.15 -21.68 -42.17
C ASP A 34 -33.96 -21.76 -43.68
N CYS A 35 -33.72 -22.99 -44.20
CA CYS A 35 -33.43 -23.22 -45.62
C CYS A 35 -34.62 -23.47 -46.48
N PHE A 36 -35.84 -23.68 -45.93
CA PHE A 36 -36.90 -24.27 -46.77
C PHE A 36 -37.97 -23.31 -47.30
N ILE A 37 -37.99 -22.05 -46.89
CA ILE A 37 -39.13 -21.20 -47.30
C ILE A 37 -38.79 -19.85 -47.93
N PHE A 38 -37.72 -19.14 -47.52
CA PHE A 38 -37.33 -17.87 -48.17
C PHE A 38 -35.88 -17.44 -47.82
N ASN A 39 -34.97 -17.52 -48.73
CA ASN A 39 -33.60 -17.03 -48.78
C ASN A 39 -32.45 -18.03 -48.45
N LEU A 40 -31.78 -18.46 -49.50
CA LEU A 40 -30.61 -19.38 -49.51
C LEU A 40 -29.36 -18.83 -48.81
N ASP A 41 -29.24 -17.52 -48.59
CA ASP A 41 -28.06 -16.88 -48.04
C ASP A 41 -27.99 -16.83 -46.51
N LYS A 42 -29.08 -17.22 -45.81
CA LYS A 42 -29.15 -17.22 -44.34
C LYS A 42 -29.05 -18.59 -43.68
N CYS A 43 -28.75 -19.61 -44.42
CA CYS A 43 -28.75 -21.01 -43.97
C CYS A 43 -27.48 -21.43 -43.24
N LYS A 44 -27.01 -20.70 -42.23
CA LYS A 44 -25.78 -21.06 -41.55
C LYS A 44 -25.85 -21.36 -40.03
N THR A 45 -27.03 -21.43 -39.43
CA THR A 45 -27.07 -21.68 -37.99
C THR A 45 -28.05 -22.78 -37.60
N ASN A 46 -27.50 -23.90 -37.11
CA ASN A 46 -28.28 -24.99 -36.54
C ASN A 46 -28.90 -24.55 -35.21
N LEU A 47 -30.19 -24.84 -34.97
CA LEU A 47 -30.89 -24.52 -33.71
C LEU A 47 -30.18 -25.08 -32.48
N SER A 48 -29.55 -26.24 -32.59
CA SER A 48 -28.71 -26.82 -31.53
C SER A 48 -27.49 -25.94 -31.26
N GLU A 49 -26.84 -25.42 -32.31
CA GLU A 49 -25.69 -24.52 -32.19
C GLU A 49 -26.07 -23.16 -31.59
N ILE A 50 -27.26 -22.63 -31.95
CA ILE A 50 -27.79 -21.41 -31.34
C ILE A 50 -28.11 -21.65 -29.86
N ALA A 51 -28.70 -22.80 -29.53
CA ALA A 51 -29.02 -23.19 -28.17
C ALA A 51 -27.75 -23.36 -27.32
N GLU A 52 -26.73 -24.03 -27.87
CA GLU A 52 -25.40 -24.13 -27.24
C GLU A 52 -24.74 -22.77 -27.04
N LYS A 53 -24.70 -21.92 -28.05
CA LYS A 53 -24.15 -20.56 -27.96
C LYS A 53 -24.89 -19.72 -26.88
N ARG A 54 -26.18 -19.92 -26.67
CA ARG A 54 -26.95 -19.24 -25.62
C ARG A 54 -26.66 -19.78 -24.22
N GLN A 55 -26.26 -21.04 -24.10
CA GLN A 55 -25.93 -21.69 -22.84
C GLN A 55 -24.47 -21.48 -22.41
N ILE A 56 -23.57 -21.23 -23.35
CA ILE A 56 -22.14 -21.04 -23.07
C ILE A 56 -21.88 -19.58 -22.68
N ALA A 57 -21.04 -19.38 -21.67
CA ALA A 57 -20.50 -18.07 -21.29
C ALA A 57 -19.07 -18.20 -20.80
N SER A 58 -18.29 -17.16 -21.02
CA SER A 58 -17.00 -17.00 -20.39
C SER A 58 -17.19 -16.37 -19.01
N ARG A 59 -16.47 -16.91 -18.00
CA ARG A 59 -16.36 -16.33 -16.66
C ARG A 59 -14.90 -16.21 -16.25
N SER A 60 -14.58 -15.13 -15.51
CA SER A 60 -13.28 -14.99 -14.86
C SER A 60 -13.11 -16.03 -13.74
N ILE A 61 -11.87 -16.46 -13.57
CA ILE A 61 -11.43 -17.23 -12.41
C ILE A 61 -10.54 -16.27 -11.60
N ASP A 62 -11.01 -15.85 -10.44
CA ASP A 62 -10.20 -15.04 -9.54
C ASP A 62 -9.22 -15.93 -8.76
N THR A 63 -8.06 -15.39 -8.44
CA THR A 63 -7.06 -16.03 -7.60
C THR A 63 -6.49 -15.01 -6.61
N ASN A 64 -5.69 -15.48 -5.66
CA ASN A 64 -5.20 -14.66 -4.56
C ASN A 64 -4.06 -13.72 -5.00
N ARG A 65 -4.08 -12.54 -4.43
CA ARG A 65 -2.93 -11.61 -4.39
C ARG A 65 -1.83 -12.20 -3.52
N GLY A 66 -0.55 -11.96 -3.85
CA GLY A 66 0.61 -12.44 -3.13
C GLY A 66 0.59 -12.09 -1.64
N THR A 67 1.13 -12.96 -0.81
CA THR A 67 1.24 -12.77 0.63
C THR A 67 2.42 -11.86 0.96
N ILE A 68 2.27 -10.99 1.94
CA ILE A 68 3.35 -10.16 2.46
C ILE A 68 3.80 -10.75 3.80
N PHE A 69 5.08 -11.11 3.88
CA PHE A 69 5.70 -11.65 5.08
C PHE A 69 6.65 -10.62 5.72
N ASP A 70 6.84 -10.73 7.02
CA ASP A 70 7.94 -10.09 7.72
C ASP A 70 9.25 -10.85 7.52
N ARG A 71 10.34 -10.35 8.10
CA ARG A 71 11.67 -10.99 8.01
C ARG A 71 11.74 -12.40 8.61
N ASN A 72 10.83 -12.74 9.52
CA ASN A 72 10.75 -14.01 10.26
C ASN A 72 9.72 -14.96 9.67
N ASN A 73 9.17 -14.69 8.47
CA ASN A 73 8.08 -15.38 7.81
C ASN A 73 6.71 -15.30 8.53
N GLU A 74 6.54 -14.29 9.39
CA GLU A 74 5.24 -13.97 9.95
C GLU A 74 4.37 -13.26 8.90
N ILE A 75 3.12 -13.68 8.76
CA ILE A 75 2.21 -13.08 7.77
C ILE A 75 1.79 -11.69 8.24
N LEU A 76 1.98 -10.68 7.38
CA LEU A 76 1.54 -9.30 7.59
C LEU A 76 0.26 -8.98 6.83
N ALA A 77 0.16 -9.44 5.57
CA ALA A 77 -1.04 -9.31 4.76
C ALA A 77 -1.24 -10.54 3.88
N MET A 78 -2.49 -11.00 3.76
CA MET A 78 -2.86 -12.15 2.93
C MET A 78 -4.25 -11.99 2.34
N SER A 79 -4.54 -12.77 1.30
CA SER A 79 -5.86 -12.81 0.66
C SER A 79 -6.64 -14.03 1.13
N LEU A 80 -7.80 -13.81 1.76
CA LEU A 80 -8.70 -14.86 2.20
C LEU A 80 -9.86 -15.03 1.20
N PRO A 81 -10.26 -16.27 0.88
CA PRO A 81 -11.44 -16.52 0.05
C PRO A 81 -12.69 -16.01 0.77
N ARG A 82 -13.57 -15.36 0.01
CA ARG A 82 -14.87 -14.85 0.49
C ARG A 82 -15.95 -15.11 -0.54
N LYS A 83 -17.19 -15.09 -0.10
CA LYS A 83 -18.36 -15.22 -0.95
C LYS A 83 -18.95 -13.84 -1.24
N THR A 84 -19.21 -13.54 -2.51
CA THR A 84 -19.93 -12.33 -2.94
C THR A 84 -21.34 -12.71 -3.30
N LEU A 85 -22.28 -12.04 -2.65
CA LEU A 85 -23.71 -12.25 -2.86
C LEU A 85 -24.16 -11.58 -4.15
N CYS A 86 -24.64 -12.38 -5.08
CA CYS A 86 -25.15 -11.95 -6.37
C CYS A 86 -26.64 -12.18 -6.49
N ILE A 87 -27.30 -11.31 -7.23
CA ILE A 87 -28.71 -11.45 -7.62
C ILE A 87 -28.85 -11.35 -9.14
N ASN A 88 -29.93 -11.89 -9.67
CA ASN A 88 -30.32 -11.69 -11.07
C ASN A 88 -31.48 -10.68 -11.16
N PRO A 89 -31.19 -9.39 -11.39
CA PRO A 89 -32.22 -8.35 -11.41
C PRO A 89 -33.24 -8.54 -12.50
N SER A 90 -32.88 -9.09 -13.68
CA SER A 90 -33.84 -9.28 -14.79
C SER A 90 -34.92 -10.29 -14.46
N LEU A 91 -34.61 -11.32 -13.69
CA LEU A 91 -35.60 -12.30 -13.25
C LEU A 91 -36.40 -11.81 -12.03
N LEU A 92 -35.73 -11.08 -11.11
CA LEU A 92 -36.41 -10.48 -9.96
C LEU A 92 -37.44 -9.41 -10.36
N TYR A 93 -37.14 -8.63 -11.41
CA TYR A 93 -38.06 -7.59 -11.91
C TYR A 93 -39.39 -8.16 -12.40
N ASN A 94 -39.38 -9.38 -12.93
CA ASN A 94 -40.56 -10.07 -13.45
C ASN A 94 -41.38 -10.79 -12.36
N LEU A 95 -40.93 -10.77 -11.10
CA LEU A 95 -41.69 -11.36 -10.00
C LEU A 95 -42.84 -10.47 -9.54
N LYS A 96 -43.93 -11.12 -9.05
CA LYS A 96 -45.04 -10.42 -8.40
C LYS A 96 -44.57 -9.80 -7.08
N LYS A 97 -45.21 -8.72 -6.64
CA LYS A 97 -44.88 -8.02 -5.38
C LYS A 97 -44.91 -8.95 -4.16
N GLU A 98 -45.76 -9.96 -4.15
CA GLU A 98 -45.86 -10.96 -3.07
C GLU A 98 -44.65 -11.85 -2.99
N ASP A 99 -44.10 -12.29 -4.14
CA ASP A 99 -42.87 -13.09 -4.18
C ASP A 99 -41.63 -12.30 -3.75
N LEU A 100 -41.59 -11.01 -4.03
CA LEU A 100 -40.51 -10.13 -3.58
C LEU A 100 -40.48 -10.00 -2.04
N LYS A 101 -41.59 -10.23 -1.32
CA LYS A 101 -41.57 -10.25 0.15
C LYS A 101 -40.69 -11.37 0.72
N LYS A 102 -40.48 -12.48 0.00
CA LYS A 102 -39.62 -13.60 0.40
C LYS A 102 -38.15 -13.20 0.57
N TYR A 103 -37.78 -12.06 -0.02
CA TYR A 103 -36.37 -11.53 0.07
C TYR A 103 -36.15 -10.62 1.30
N HIS A 104 -37.20 -10.31 2.11
CA HIS A 104 -37.05 -9.49 3.31
C HIS A 104 -36.01 -10.05 4.30
N PRO A 105 -36.00 -11.35 4.65
CA PRO A 105 -34.98 -11.90 5.55
C PRO A 105 -33.56 -11.75 5.02
N LEU A 106 -33.37 -11.84 3.70
CA LEU A 106 -32.08 -11.58 3.07
C LEU A 106 -31.64 -10.14 3.32
N LEU A 107 -32.55 -9.17 3.10
CA LEU A 107 -32.24 -7.74 3.26
C LEU A 107 -31.89 -7.39 4.70
N GLU A 108 -32.59 -7.99 5.67
CA GLU A 108 -32.28 -7.85 7.11
C GLU A 108 -30.87 -8.39 7.45
N ILE A 109 -30.52 -9.58 6.93
CA ILE A 109 -29.20 -10.18 7.17
C ILE A 109 -28.07 -9.31 6.65
N ILE A 110 -28.25 -8.65 5.49
CA ILE A 110 -27.21 -7.81 4.88
C ILE A 110 -27.32 -6.33 5.25
N GLY A 111 -28.32 -5.94 6.07
CA GLY A 111 -28.55 -4.54 6.46
C GLY A 111 -28.99 -3.63 5.31
N GLU A 112 -29.69 -4.17 4.29
CA GLU A 112 -30.09 -3.41 3.11
C GLU A 112 -31.54 -2.96 3.20
N LYS A 113 -31.83 -1.70 2.82
CA LYS A 113 -33.18 -1.16 2.83
C LYS A 113 -33.98 -1.70 1.65
N LYS A 114 -35.23 -2.12 1.92
CA LYS A 114 -36.17 -2.61 0.89
C LYS A 114 -36.32 -1.62 -0.28
N SER A 115 -36.43 -0.34 0.01
CA SER A 115 -36.57 0.71 -1.01
C SER A 115 -35.38 0.76 -1.96
N ASN A 116 -34.15 0.57 -1.44
CA ASN A 116 -32.93 0.55 -2.23
C ASN A 116 -32.84 -0.74 -3.07
N PHE A 117 -33.14 -1.88 -2.48
CA PHE A 117 -33.21 -3.15 -3.21
C PHE A 117 -34.17 -3.07 -4.42
N LEU A 118 -35.36 -2.53 -4.23
CA LEU A 118 -36.33 -2.35 -5.33
C LEU A 118 -35.84 -1.37 -6.40
N LYS A 119 -35.14 -0.30 -6.00
CA LYS A 119 -34.49 0.62 -6.94
C LYS A 119 -33.39 -0.09 -7.75
N ILE A 120 -32.57 -0.93 -7.11
CA ILE A 120 -31.52 -1.74 -7.77
C ILE A 120 -32.17 -2.68 -8.80
N VAL A 121 -33.18 -3.46 -8.41
CA VAL A 121 -33.88 -4.40 -9.30
C VAL A 121 -34.49 -3.66 -10.49
N LYS A 122 -35.12 -2.50 -10.28
CA LYS A 122 -35.69 -1.69 -11.36
C LYS A 122 -34.64 -1.08 -12.27
N LYS A 123 -33.56 -0.48 -11.68
CA LYS A 123 -32.50 0.19 -12.44
C LYS A 123 -31.72 -0.78 -13.33
N PHE A 124 -31.49 -2.01 -12.83
CA PHE A 124 -30.65 -3.01 -13.49
C PHE A 124 -31.46 -4.18 -14.09
N ASN A 125 -32.74 -3.97 -14.41
CA ASN A 125 -33.70 -4.99 -14.88
C ASN A 125 -33.26 -5.75 -16.16
N LYS A 126 -32.31 -5.23 -16.94
CA LYS A 126 -31.73 -5.91 -18.10
C LYS A 126 -30.46 -6.73 -17.77
N ARG A 127 -29.91 -6.57 -16.57
CA ARG A 127 -28.71 -7.31 -16.15
C ARG A 127 -29.08 -8.68 -15.58
N LYS A 128 -28.31 -9.68 -15.96
CA LYS A 128 -28.43 -11.06 -15.44
C LYS A 128 -27.68 -11.27 -14.12
N GLU A 129 -26.75 -10.36 -13.80
CA GLU A 129 -25.91 -10.42 -12.60
C GLU A 129 -25.74 -9.01 -12.01
N TYR A 130 -25.87 -8.93 -10.69
CA TYR A 130 -25.59 -7.73 -9.90
C TYR A 130 -25.04 -8.14 -8.53
N TYR A 131 -23.93 -7.54 -8.12
CA TYR A 131 -23.27 -7.77 -6.82
C TYR A 131 -24.03 -6.99 -5.74
N LEU A 132 -24.90 -7.69 -5.00
CA LEU A 132 -25.71 -7.07 -3.96
C LEU A 132 -24.89 -6.75 -2.71
N ARG A 133 -24.00 -7.68 -2.31
CA ARG A 133 -23.04 -7.46 -1.23
C ARG A 133 -21.76 -8.24 -1.50
N ARG A 134 -20.63 -7.52 -1.63
CA ARG A 134 -19.34 -8.16 -1.89
C ARG A 134 -18.68 -8.64 -0.60
N LYS A 135 -17.88 -9.69 -0.71
CA LYS A 135 -16.96 -10.21 0.30
C LYS A 135 -17.62 -10.43 1.67
N VAL A 136 -18.82 -11.08 1.69
CA VAL A 136 -19.55 -11.38 2.93
C VAL A 136 -18.83 -12.44 3.76
N SER A 137 -18.99 -12.40 5.09
CA SER A 137 -18.44 -13.42 5.98
C SER A 137 -19.08 -14.79 5.75
N ASP A 138 -18.35 -15.87 6.04
CA ASP A 138 -18.88 -17.24 5.88
C ASP A 138 -20.14 -17.46 6.73
N LYS A 139 -20.18 -16.90 7.94
CA LYS A 139 -21.36 -16.91 8.82
C LYS A 139 -22.58 -16.27 8.16
N THR A 140 -22.38 -15.12 7.48
CA THR A 140 -23.43 -14.42 6.76
C THR A 140 -23.87 -15.22 5.53
N ALA A 141 -22.90 -15.74 4.76
CA ALA A 141 -23.19 -16.56 3.58
C ALA A 141 -24.02 -17.79 3.93
N LEU A 142 -23.66 -18.52 4.98
CA LEU A 142 -24.41 -19.70 5.47
C LEU A 142 -25.85 -19.35 5.88
N LYS A 143 -26.08 -18.20 6.52
CA LYS A 143 -27.45 -17.75 6.86
C LYS A 143 -28.28 -17.48 5.59
N ILE A 144 -27.67 -16.89 4.57
CA ILE A 144 -28.35 -16.57 3.31
C ILE A 144 -28.63 -17.87 2.51
N GLU A 145 -27.68 -18.80 2.45
CA GLU A 145 -27.86 -20.10 1.77
C GLU A 145 -29.05 -20.89 2.33
N LYS A 146 -29.24 -20.86 3.66
CA LYS A 146 -30.41 -21.52 4.31
C LYS A 146 -31.76 -20.95 3.87
N LEU A 147 -31.82 -19.71 3.38
CA LEU A 147 -33.07 -19.12 2.87
C LEU A 147 -33.51 -19.72 1.53
N ASN A 148 -32.64 -20.44 0.83
CA ASN A 148 -32.89 -21.09 -0.47
C ASN A 148 -33.66 -20.22 -1.46
N LEU A 149 -33.24 -18.96 -1.62
CA LEU A 149 -33.93 -17.98 -2.46
C LEU A 149 -33.58 -18.17 -3.94
N LYS A 150 -34.62 -18.15 -4.80
CA LYS A 150 -34.42 -18.18 -6.25
C LYS A 150 -33.68 -16.89 -6.69
N PHE A 151 -32.88 -16.98 -7.75
CA PHE A 151 -32.15 -15.84 -8.36
C PHE A 151 -31.14 -15.15 -7.45
N VAL A 152 -30.77 -15.82 -6.35
CA VAL A 152 -29.70 -15.43 -5.42
C VAL A 152 -28.64 -16.53 -5.45
N TYR A 153 -27.37 -16.15 -5.60
CA TYR A 153 -26.26 -17.08 -5.64
C TYR A 153 -24.97 -16.40 -5.18
N PHE A 154 -23.96 -17.20 -4.94
CA PHE A 154 -22.64 -16.69 -4.54
C PHE A 154 -21.60 -16.92 -5.62
N ILE A 155 -20.68 -15.98 -5.74
CA ILE A 155 -19.41 -16.15 -6.45
C ILE A 155 -18.27 -16.07 -5.46
N LYS A 156 -17.14 -16.73 -5.78
CA LYS A 156 -15.93 -16.68 -4.98
C LYS A 156 -15.15 -15.43 -5.37
N GLU A 157 -14.78 -14.63 -4.38
CA GLU A 157 -13.82 -13.53 -4.48
C GLU A 157 -12.75 -13.69 -3.40
N TYR A 158 -11.76 -12.79 -3.38
CA TYR A 158 -10.77 -12.74 -2.31
C TYR A 158 -10.87 -11.41 -1.58
N GLN A 159 -10.56 -11.43 -0.29
CA GLN A 159 -10.49 -10.25 0.56
C GLN A 159 -9.08 -10.12 1.10
N ARG A 160 -8.44 -8.98 0.89
CA ARG A 160 -7.18 -8.65 1.53
C ARG A 160 -7.42 -8.42 3.01
N VAL A 161 -6.57 -9.01 3.87
CA VAL A 161 -6.62 -8.94 5.33
C VAL A 161 -5.23 -8.59 5.84
N TYR A 162 -5.17 -7.66 6.80
CA TYR A 162 -3.93 -7.12 7.35
C TYR A 162 -3.77 -7.54 8.81
N LEU A 163 -2.93 -8.56 9.05
CA LEU A 163 -2.71 -9.14 10.39
C LEU A 163 -1.88 -8.23 11.31
N GLY A 164 -1.17 -7.26 10.75
CA GLY A 164 -0.42 -6.25 11.49
C GLY A 164 -1.29 -5.12 12.06
N GLY A 165 -2.54 -4.99 11.60
CA GLY A 165 -3.47 -3.93 12.02
C GLY A 165 -2.90 -2.53 11.81
N GLU A 166 -3.22 -1.62 12.74
CA GLU A 166 -2.82 -0.21 12.70
C GLU A 166 -1.30 0.00 12.71
N SER A 167 -0.55 -0.90 13.37
CA SER A 167 0.90 -0.73 13.52
C SER A 167 1.67 -0.82 12.22
N PHE A 168 1.10 -1.44 11.18
CA PHE A 168 1.74 -1.62 9.87
C PHE A 168 1.09 -0.82 8.75
N SER A 169 -0.08 -0.24 8.96
CA SER A 169 -0.91 0.29 7.89
C SER A 169 -0.25 1.39 7.06
N ASN A 170 0.53 2.30 7.67
CA ASN A 170 1.23 3.35 6.94
C ASN A 170 2.38 2.83 6.06
N VAL A 171 2.94 1.67 6.38
CA VAL A 171 4.02 1.03 5.58
C VAL A 171 3.43 0.11 4.55
N LEU A 172 2.57 -0.82 4.97
CA LEU A 172 1.94 -1.77 4.05
C LEU A 172 0.98 -1.06 3.08
N GLY A 173 0.30 -0.02 3.55
CA GLY A 173 -0.78 0.59 2.79
C GLY A 173 -2.03 -0.28 2.80
N PHE A 174 -2.81 -0.20 1.73
CA PHE A 174 -4.05 -0.95 1.56
C PHE A 174 -4.40 -1.11 0.08
N THR A 175 -5.29 -2.06 -0.20
CA THR A 175 -5.87 -2.26 -1.52
C THR A 175 -7.29 -1.70 -1.59
N ASP A 176 -7.78 -1.42 -2.79
CA ASP A 176 -9.19 -1.14 -3.02
C ASP A 176 -10.06 -2.42 -2.94
N ILE A 177 -11.35 -2.32 -3.28
CA ILE A 177 -12.27 -3.46 -3.26
C ILE A 177 -11.95 -4.51 -4.33
N ASP A 178 -11.24 -4.11 -5.39
CA ASP A 178 -10.84 -4.97 -6.50
C ASP A 178 -9.41 -5.53 -6.33
N ASP A 179 -8.85 -5.36 -5.12
CA ASP A 179 -7.52 -5.82 -4.70
C ASP A 179 -6.35 -5.12 -5.44
N ILE A 180 -6.57 -3.88 -5.92
CA ILE A 180 -5.54 -3.01 -6.51
C ILE A 180 -4.89 -2.20 -5.40
N GLY A 181 -3.56 -2.17 -5.34
CA GLY A 181 -2.80 -1.40 -4.35
C GLY A 181 -3.08 0.11 -4.46
N GLN A 182 -3.31 0.78 -3.31
CA GLN A 182 -3.65 2.20 -3.25
C GLN A 182 -2.57 3.03 -2.56
N GLU A 183 -1.87 2.46 -1.60
CA GLU A 183 -0.85 3.13 -0.79
C GLU A 183 0.23 2.14 -0.33
N GLY A 184 1.39 2.67 0.09
CA GLY A 184 2.47 1.92 0.71
C GLY A 184 3.05 0.81 -0.16
N ILE A 185 3.45 -0.29 0.46
CA ILE A 185 4.02 -1.47 -0.22
C ILE A 185 2.99 -2.14 -1.13
N GLU A 186 1.71 -2.13 -0.77
CA GLU A 186 0.65 -2.64 -1.64
C GLU A 186 0.60 -1.92 -2.99
N LEU A 187 0.84 -0.60 -3.02
CA LEU A 187 0.91 0.18 -4.25
C LEU A 187 2.26 0.00 -4.94
N SER A 188 3.37 0.16 -4.22
CA SER A 188 4.71 0.13 -4.84
C SER A 188 5.11 -1.24 -5.39
N LYS A 189 4.48 -2.32 -4.91
CA LYS A 189 4.68 -3.70 -5.39
C LYS A 189 3.40 -4.31 -6.00
N ASP A 190 2.50 -3.47 -6.50
CA ASP A 190 1.26 -3.95 -7.08
C ASP A 190 1.47 -4.87 -8.28
N ASP A 191 2.48 -4.61 -9.10
CA ASP A 191 2.89 -5.43 -10.24
C ASP A 191 3.29 -6.85 -9.86
N VAL A 192 3.98 -7.02 -8.72
CA VAL A 192 4.43 -8.33 -8.19
C VAL A 192 3.31 -9.04 -7.44
N LEU A 193 2.62 -8.29 -6.57
CA LEU A 193 1.59 -8.83 -5.69
C LEU A 193 0.30 -9.17 -6.41
N SER A 194 -0.03 -8.46 -7.51
CA SER A 194 -1.30 -8.63 -8.22
C SER A 194 -1.41 -9.97 -8.92
N SER A 195 -2.60 -10.55 -8.84
CA SER A 195 -2.91 -11.80 -9.52
C SER A 195 -3.43 -11.55 -10.95
N THR A 196 -3.16 -12.48 -11.86
CA THR A 196 -3.75 -12.47 -13.20
C THR A 196 -4.96 -13.39 -13.23
N LYS A 197 -6.13 -12.81 -13.56
CA LYS A 197 -7.38 -13.58 -13.66
C LYS A 197 -7.33 -14.60 -14.79
N GLY A 198 -7.81 -15.81 -14.51
CA GLY A 198 -8.07 -16.83 -15.52
C GLY A 198 -9.41 -16.60 -16.22
N ILE A 199 -9.65 -17.38 -17.27
CA ILE A 199 -10.93 -17.38 -18.02
C ILE A 199 -11.36 -18.82 -18.24
N LYS A 200 -12.63 -19.12 -17.91
CA LYS A 200 -13.25 -20.42 -18.19
C LYS A 200 -14.55 -20.28 -18.98
N LYS A 201 -14.81 -21.23 -19.86
CA LYS A 201 -16.11 -21.44 -20.47
C LYS A 201 -16.98 -22.29 -19.57
N ILE A 202 -18.18 -21.82 -19.30
CA ILE A 202 -19.17 -22.53 -18.48
C ILE A 202 -20.44 -22.74 -19.29
N ARG A 203 -21.15 -23.86 -19.02
CA ARG A 203 -22.53 -24.03 -19.42
C ARG A 203 -23.45 -23.47 -18.33
N LYS A 204 -24.43 -22.67 -18.74
CA LYS A 204 -25.43 -22.06 -17.84
C LYS A 204 -26.78 -22.70 -18.01
N ASP A 205 -27.53 -22.76 -16.91
CA ASP A 205 -28.96 -23.04 -16.98
C ASP A 205 -29.78 -21.82 -17.50
N ASN A 206 -31.06 -22.01 -17.65
CA ASN A 206 -31.99 -20.94 -18.06
C ASN A 206 -32.09 -19.77 -17.06
N LEU A 207 -31.58 -19.98 -15.81
CA LEU A 207 -31.53 -18.97 -14.76
C LEU A 207 -30.15 -18.24 -14.73
N GLY A 208 -29.22 -18.65 -15.61
CA GLY A 208 -27.89 -18.05 -15.70
C GLY A 208 -26.87 -18.62 -14.72
N ARG A 209 -27.20 -19.69 -13.96
CA ARG A 209 -26.29 -20.35 -13.03
C ARG A 209 -25.35 -21.27 -13.79
N ALA A 210 -24.08 -21.33 -13.36
CA ALA A 210 -23.13 -22.28 -13.94
C ALA A 210 -23.50 -23.72 -13.53
N ILE A 211 -23.71 -24.58 -14.54
CA ILE A 211 -23.98 -26.01 -14.36
C ILE A 211 -22.66 -26.78 -14.37
N GLU A 212 -21.79 -26.50 -15.33
CA GLU A 212 -20.51 -27.17 -15.50
C GLU A 212 -19.46 -26.23 -16.10
N THR A 213 -18.20 -26.56 -15.88
CA THR A 213 -17.07 -25.92 -16.58
C THR A 213 -16.74 -26.77 -17.80
N ILE A 214 -16.87 -26.20 -19.01
CA ILE A 214 -16.59 -26.89 -20.27
C ILE A 214 -15.08 -26.91 -20.53
N GLU A 215 -14.42 -25.75 -20.34
CA GLU A 215 -13.03 -25.56 -20.69
C GLU A 215 -12.41 -24.43 -19.85
N ILE A 216 -11.14 -24.54 -19.50
CA ILE A 216 -10.36 -23.43 -18.96
C ILE A 216 -9.56 -22.82 -20.12
N ILE A 217 -9.95 -21.62 -20.57
CA ILE A 217 -9.30 -20.92 -21.69
C ILE A 217 -7.94 -20.35 -21.25
N LYS A 218 -7.90 -19.79 -20.02
CA LYS A 218 -6.70 -19.20 -19.42
C LYS A 218 -6.64 -19.59 -17.95
N GLN A 219 -5.52 -20.17 -17.55
CA GLN A 219 -5.27 -20.46 -16.12
C GLN A 219 -5.08 -19.15 -15.36
N PRO A 220 -5.61 -19.04 -14.13
CA PRO A 220 -5.30 -17.94 -13.24
C PRO A 220 -3.86 -18.07 -12.75
N ILE A 221 -3.19 -16.93 -12.58
CA ILE A 221 -1.84 -16.86 -12.01
C ILE A 221 -1.94 -16.09 -10.70
N ALA A 222 -1.60 -16.72 -9.59
CA ALA A 222 -1.54 -16.07 -8.28
C ALA A 222 -0.45 -14.99 -8.27
N GLY A 223 -0.63 -13.94 -7.47
CA GLY A 223 0.40 -12.96 -7.21
C GLY A 223 1.59 -13.61 -6.49
N GLN A 224 2.77 -13.04 -6.68
CA GLN A 224 3.98 -13.50 -6.02
C GLN A 224 4.04 -12.98 -4.57
N ASP A 225 4.51 -13.82 -3.68
CA ASP A 225 4.75 -13.46 -2.29
C ASP A 225 6.00 -12.60 -2.17
N ILE A 226 6.00 -11.66 -1.22
CA ILE A 226 7.16 -10.82 -0.91
C ILE A 226 7.53 -10.94 0.56
N LYS A 227 8.82 -10.78 0.84
CA LYS A 227 9.37 -10.83 2.19
C LYS A 227 10.03 -9.50 2.52
N LEU A 228 9.55 -8.88 3.57
CA LEU A 228 10.02 -7.59 4.04
C LEU A 228 11.14 -7.73 5.06
N ALA A 229 11.98 -6.70 5.15
CA ALA A 229 12.99 -6.56 6.19
C ALA A 229 12.38 -6.22 7.56
N LEU A 230 11.13 -5.74 7.59
CA LEU A 230 10.41 -5.39 8.82
C LEU A 230 10.32 -6.57 9.78
N ASP A 231 10.50 -6.29 11.07
CA ASP A 231 10.26 -7.24 12.16
C ASP A 231 8.94 -6.90 12.84
N LYS A 232 8.01 -7.86 12.83
CA LYS A 232 6.64 -7.67 13.34
C LYS A 232 6.61 -7.26 14.81
N ASN A 233 7.45 -7.88 15.64
CA ASN A 233 7.46 -7.60 17.07
C ASN A 233 8.04 -6.22 17.36
N ILE A 234 9.16 -5.88 16.71
CA ILE A 234 9.79 -4.57 16.86
C ILE A 234 8.86 -3.45 16.38
N GLN A 235 8.18 -3.66 15.25
CA GLN A 235 7.21 -2.71 14.71
C GLN A 235 6.05 -2.44 15.70
N ILE A 236 5.46 -3.51 16.26
CA ILE A 236 4.37 -3.39 17.24
C ILE A 236 4.84 -2.69 18.52
N ILE A 237 6.03 -3.03 19.03
CA ILE A 237 6.63 -2.36 20.20
C ILE A 237 6.81 -0.87 19.91
N GLY A 238 7.43 -0.53 18.77
CA GLY A 238 7.65 0.85 18.34
C GLY A 238 6.35 1.63 18.26
N TYR A 239 5.34 1.08 17.58
CA TYR A 239 4.02 1.70 17.47
C TYR A 239 3.36 1.98 18.85
N ASN A 240 3.39 1.00 19.75
CA ASN A 240 2.81 1.14 21.08
C ASN A 240 3.55 2.18 21.93
N ILE A 241 4.87 2.29 21.78
CA ILE A 241 5.67 3.33 22.43
C ILE A 241 5.27 4.71 21.89
N LEU A 242 5.17 4.88 20.56
CA LEU A 242 4.74 6.14 19.98
C LEU A 242 3.37 6.55 20.49
N LYS A 243 2.39 5.64 20.45
CA LYS A 243 1.04 5.88 20.99
C LYS A 243 1.08 6.37 22.43
N LYS A 244 1.77 5.64 23.30
CA LYS A 244 1.91 6.00 24.73
C LYS A 244 2.48 7.41 24.93
N TYR A 245 3.50 7.78 24.15
CA TYR A 245 4.16 9.07 24.33
C TYR A 245 3.42 10.23 23.66
N VAL A 246 2.74 10.01 22.55
CA VAL A 246 1.84 11.00 21.96
C VAL A 246 0.72 11.33 22.93
N ASP A 247 0.09 10.32 23.52
CA ASP A 247 -0.98 10.53 24.52
C ASP A 247 -0.43 11.24 25.77
N LYS A 248 0.74 10.82 26.27
CA LYS A 248 1.36 11.39 27.48
C LYS A 248 1.72 12.87 27.33
N PHE A 249 2.21 13.28 26.18
CA PHE A 249 2.68 14.64 25.92
C PHE A 249 1.68 15.48 25.13
N SER A 250 0.50 14.94 24.81
CA SER A 250 -0.50 15.59 23.96
C SER A 250 0.10 16.10 22.65
N ALA A 251 1.02 15.29 22.07
CA ALA A 251 1.62 15.59 20.80
C ALA A 251 0.63 15.32 19.65
N GLU A 252 0.80 16.00 18.53
CA GLU A 252 -0.06 15.81 17.37
C GLU A 252 0.24 14.45 16.68
N SER A 253 1.51 14.10 16.59
CA SER A 253 1.98 12.86 15.97
C SER A 253 3.38 12.49 16.45
N ALA A 254 3.78 11.24 16.20
CA ALA A 254 5.13 10.78 16.37
C ALA A 254 5.46 9.69 15.33
N SER A 255 6.73 9.61 14.97
CA SER A 255 7.26 8.64 14.02
C SER A 255 8.55 8.01 14.53
N LEU A 256 8.78 6.75 14.16
CA LEU A 256 9.98 5.98 14.50
C LEU A 256 10.43 5.18 13.29
N ILE A 257 11.71 5.24 12.98
CA ILE A 257 12.37 4.37 12.01
C ILE A 257 13.55 3.68 12.67
N LEU A 258 13.74 2.40 12.39
CA LEU A 258 14.88 1.60 12.81
C LEU A 258 15.48 0.92 11.60
N ILE A 259 16.79 1.16 11.39
CA ILE A 259 17.55 0.61 10.26
C ILE A 259 18.67 -0.26 10.79
N ARG A 260 18.95 -1.36 10.11
CA ARG A 260 20.13 -2.18 10.33
C ARG A 260 21.28 -1.59 9.54
N ASN A 261 22.20 -0.89 10.20
CA ASN A 261 23.29 -0.16 9.56
C ASN A 261 24.06 -0.99 8.52
N LYS A 262 24.44 -2.23 8.84
CA LYS A 262 25.30 -3.08 8.01
C LYS A 262 24.65 -3.55 6.70
N THR A 263 23.30 -3.44 6.58
CA THR A 263 22.58 -3.96 5.43
C THR A 263 21.64 -2.92 4.77
N GLY A 264 21.40 -1.77 5.41
CA GLY A 264 20.42 -0.80 4.95
C GLY A 264 18.95 -1.24 5.13
N GLU A 265 18.71 -2.44 5.70
CA GLU A 265 17.37 -2.97 5.92
C GLU A 265 16.58 -2.13 6.93
N ILE A 266 15.38 -1.71 6.55
CA ILE A 266 14.43 -1.03 7.44
C ILE A 266 13.71 -2.09 8.27
N ILE A 267 14.06 -2.16 9.57
CA ILE A 267 13.53 -3.15 10.51
C ILE A 267 12.19 -2.74 11.09
N SER A 268 11.97 -1.42 11.25
CA SER A 268 10.72 -0.87 11.71
C SER A 268 10.51 0.53 11.14
N MET A 269 9.28 0.85 10.79
CA MET A 269 8.84 2.15 10.27
C MET A 269 7.43 2.43 10.80
N ALA A 270 7.34 3.01 11.99
CA ALA A 270 6.07 3.21 12.70
C ALA A 270 5.66 4.68 12.74
N ASN A 271 4.36 4.94 12.54
CA ASN A 271 3.75 6.26 12.65
C ASN A 271 2.54 6.20 13.58
N TYR A 272 2.33 7.23 14.40
CA TYR A 272 1.12 7.42 15.19
C TYR A 272 0.68 8.89 15.12
N PRO A 273 -0.64 9.21 14.92
CA PRO A 273 -1.74 8.26 14.72
C PRO A 273 -1.70 7.56 13.36
N SER A 274 -2.35 6.39 13.32
CA SER A 274 -2.45 5.53 12.16
C SER A 274 -3.92 5.11 11.93
N PHE A 275 -4.18 4.15 11.04
CA PHE A 275 -5.53 3.70 10.67
C PHE A 275 -5.60 2.18 10.64
N ASN A 276 -6.81 1.63 10.76
CA ASN A 276 -7.04 0.21 10.52
C ASN A 276 -7.45 0.01 9.04
N PRO A 277 -6.64 -0.68 8.22
CA PRO A 277 -6.93 -0.87 6.79
C PRO A 277 -8.17 -1.74 6.53
N ASP A 278 -8.62 -2.52 7.50
CA ASP A 278 -9.86 -3.30 7.40
C ASP A 278 -11.13 -2.45 7.68
N LEU A 279 -10.97 -1.26 8.29
CA LEU A 279 -12.05 -0.33 8.65
C LEU A 279 -12.02 0.91 7.74
N ARG A 280 -12.34 0.73 6.47
CA ARG A 280 -12.23 1.78 5.43
C ARG A 280 -12.96 3.09 5.76
N HIS A 281 -14.04 3.04 6.54
CA HIS A 281 -14.81 4.21 6.92
C HIS A 281 -14.11 5.10 7.98
N GLU A 282 -13.07 4.58 8.65
CA GLU A 282 -12.26 5.30 9.63
C GLU A 282 -11.00 5.94 9.03
N MET A 283 -10.73 5.66 7.75
CA MET A 283 -9.58 6.21 7.06
C MET A 283 -9.76 7.71 6.82
N SER A 284 -8.82 8.50 7.30
CA SER A 284 -8.72 9.95 7.02
C SER A 284 -7.36 10.29 6.44
N GLY A 285 -7.28 11.32 5.59
CA GLY A 285 -6.08 11.67 4.86
C GLY A 285 -4.83 11.88 5.73
N THR A 286 -4.99 12.44 6.93
CA THR A 286 -3.88 12.67 7.87
C THR A 286 -3.35 11.40 8.53
N LYS A 287 -4.19 10.37 8.71
CA LYS A 287 -3.80 9.09 9.30
C LYS A 287 -3.15 8.14 8.30
N ILE A 288 -3.47 8.28 7.01
CA ILE A 288 -2.97 7.39 5.94
C ILE A 288 -1.50 7.66 5.64
N LYS A 289 -1.06 8.92 5.75
CA LYS A 289 0.30 9.33 5.39
C LYS A 289 1.37 8.59 6.17
N ASN A 290 2.36 8.08 5.47
CA ASN A 290 3.62 7.64 6.07
C ASN A 290 4.52 8.86 6.30
N ARG A 291 4.42 9.48 7.49
CA ARG A 291 5.12 10.73 7.82
C ARG A 291 6.64 10.61 7.70
N ILE A 292 7.18 9.42 7.92
CA ILE A 292 8.64 9.17 7.87
C ILE A 292 9.21 9.53 6.50
N ILE A 293 8.43 9.30 5.43
CA ILE A 293 8.88 9.55 4.06
C ILE A 293 8.23 10.78 3.41
N THR A 294 7.12 11.28 3.99
CA THR A 294 6.32 12.36 3.36
C THR A 294 6.41 13.69 4.09
N GLU A 295 6.74 13.69 5.39
CA GLU A 295 6.78 14.91 6.19
C GLU A 295 8.16 15.56 6.13
N ILE A 296 8.17 16.80 5.67
CA ILE A 296 9.39 17.59 5.56
C ILE A 296 9.56 18.40 6.84
N ILE A 297 10.73 18.29 7.46
CA ILE A 297 11.10 18.96 8.71
C ILE A 297 12.43 19.69 8.57
N GLU A 298 12.64 20.71 9.39
CA GLU A 298 13.97 21.26 9.64
C GLU A 298 14.66 20.38 10.71
N PRO A 299 15.85 19.80 10.42
CA PRO A 299 16.48 18.82 11.32
C PRO A 299 16.98 19.42 12.64
N GLY A 300 17.20 20.72 12.70
CA GLY A 300 17.70 21.39 13.89
C GLY A 300 19.05 20.84 14.34
N SER A 301 19.28 20.76 15.65
CA SER A 301 20.57 20.36 16.23
C SER A 301 21.09 18.98 15.81
N THR A 302 20.26 18.16 15.18
CA THR A 302 20.72 16.87 14.61
C THR A 302 21.64 17.07 13.39
N MET A 303 21.78 18.30 12.86
CA MET A 303 22.74 18.64 11.81
C MET A 303 24.15 18.86 12.33
N LYS A 304 24.34 19.15 13.61
CA LYS A 304 25.67 19.50 14.15
C LYS A 304 26.75 18.46 13.93
N PRO A 305 26.50 17.15 14.03
CA PRO A 305 27.50 16.13 13.66
C PRO A 305 28.03 16.28 12.23
N PHE A 306 27.16 16.60 11.27
CA PHE A 306 27.54 16.80 9.86
C PHE A 306 28.29 18.11 9.63
N LEU A 307 27.95 19.17 10.38
CA LEU A 307 28.72 20.42 10.40
C LEU A 307 30.14 20.17 10.92
N ILE A 308 30.26 19.49 12.03
CA ILE A 308 31.59 19.24 12.63
C ILE A 308 32.40 18.26 11.76
N PHE A 309 31.76 17.31 11.10
CA PHE A 309 32.41 16.51 10.07
C PHE A 309 32.96 17.41 8.95
N ALA A 310 32.14 18.35 8.41
CA ALA A 310 32.57 19.29 7.39
C ALA A 310 33.77 20.14 7.86
N ALA A 311 33.74 20.60 9.11
CA ALA A 311 34.81 21.38 9.69
C ALA A 311 36.13 20.58 9.77
N LEU A 312 36.09 19.36 10.23
CA LEU A 312 37.27 18.49 10.33
C LEU A 312 37.76 17.96 8.97
N ASN A 313 36.89 17.88 7.98
CA ASN A 313 37.21 17.48 6.60
C ASN A 313 37.73 18.65 5.76
N SER A 314 37.66 19.87 6.27
CA SER A 314 38.26 21.06 5.66
C SER A 314 39.66 21.28 6.21
N GLU A 315 40.47 22.12 5.55
CA GLU A 315 41.76 22.56 6.07
C GLU A 315 41.64 23.67 7.13
N GLU A 316 40.42 24.15 7.42
CA GLU A 316 40.13 25.32 8.29
C GLU A 316 40.13 24.95 9.79
N PHE A 317 39.87 23.70 10.13
CA PHE A 317 39.77 23.24 11.51
C PHE A 317 40.56 21.96 11.78
N SER A 318 41.12 21.90 12.99
CA SER A 318 41.67 20.70 13.60
C SER A 318 40.83 20.28 14.82
N LYS A 319 40.96 19.04 15.28
CA LYS A 319 40.22 18.54 16.45
C LYS A 319 40.60 19.23 17.76
N GLU A 320 41.77 19.85 17.81
CA GLU A 320 42.30 20.60 18.95
C GLU A 320 41.73 22.02 19.04
N ASP A 321 41.03 22.50 17.98
CA ASP A 321 40.57 23.87 17.93
C ASP A 321 39.45 24.15 18.94
N ILE A 322 39.55 25.37 19.45
CA ILE A 322 38.64 25.88 20.48
C ILE A 322 37.86 27.05 19.93
N VAL A 323 36.53 26.95 19.97
CA VAL A 323 35.61 27.99 19.55
C VAL A 323 35.10 28.77 20.77
N ASP A 324 35.28 30.08 20.78
CA ASP A 324 34.75 30.95 21.84
C ASP A 324 33.24 31.22 21.61
N THR A 325 32.37 30.82 22.52
CA THR A 325 30.94 31.02 22.45
C THR A 325 30.43 32.18 23.30
N THR A 326 31.37 32.99 23.88
CA THR A 326 30.98 34.18 24.65
C THR A 326 30.30 35.24 23.78
N PRO A 327 29.32 35.96 24.31
CA PRO A 327 28.73 35.93 25.66
C PRO A 327 27.54 34.95 25.80
N GLY A 328 27.38 33.93 24.96
CA GLY A 328 26.30 32.96 24.97
C GLY A 328 25.09 33.37 24.08
N PHE A 329 25.27 34.41 23.29
CA PHE A 329 24.31 34.82 22.24
C PHE A 329 25.06 35.49 21.07
N ILE A 330 24.42 35.44 19.88
CA ILE A 330 24.87 36.11 18.66
C ILE A 330 23.66 36.67 17.88
N ARG A 331 23.88 37.72 17.13
CA ARG A 331 22.85 38.30 16.24
C ARG A 331 23.12 37.89 14.80
N ILE A 332 22.18 37.19 14.16
CA ILE A 332 22.24 36.75 12.79
C ILE A 332 20.95 37.19 12.08
N GLY A 333 21.05 37.88 10.93
CA GLY A 333 19.89 38.32 10.13
C GLY A 333 18.83 39.08 10.96
N GLY A 334 19.28 39.91 11.94
CA GLY A 334 18.39 40.64 12.84
C GLY A 334 17.79 39.86 13.99
N LYS A 335 17.92 38.50 14.03
CA LYS A 335 17.46 37.63 15.11
C LYS A 335 18.58 37.38 16.12
N ILE A 336 18.23 37.28 17.41
CA ILE A 336 19.16 36.90 18.46
C ILE A 336 19.04 35.39 18.68
N ILE A 337 20.13 34.68 18.42
CA ILE A 337 20.29 33.25 18.69
C ILE A 337 21.03 33.11 20.01
N LYS A 338 20.59 32.17 20.86
CA LYS A 338 21.15 31.94 22.21
C LYS A 338 21.51 30.49 22.42
N ASP A 339 22.52 30.23 23.23
CA ASP A 339 22.71 28.98 23.91
C ASP A 339 21.93 28.95 25.23
N PRO A 340 21.65 27.77 25.79
CA PRO A 340 21.01 27.65 27.10
C PRO A 340 21.76 28.37 28.23
N SER A 341 23.07 28.49 28.10
CA SER A 341 23.97 29.26 28.99
C SER A 341 25.21 29.74 28.23
N ASN A 342 25.97 30.68 28.84
CA ASN A 342 27.27 31.03 28.31
C ASN A 342 28.27 29.88 28.60
N TYR A 343 28.66 29.17 27.56
CA TYR A 343 29.58 28.03 27.70
C TYR A 343 31.06 28.43 27.64
N GLY A 344 31.38 29.69 27.28
CA GLY A 344 32.74 30.13 27.12
C GLY A 344 33.44 29.47 25.92
N LYS A 345 34.57 28.88 26.13
CA LYS A 345 35.38 28.21 25.11
C LYS A 345 35.00 26.72 25.03
N LEU A 346 34.67 26.23 23.84
CA LEU A 346 34.28 24.85 23.57
C LEU A 346 35.17 24.25 22.47
N SER A 347 35.57 22.98 22.62
CA SER A 347 36.08 22.16 21.52
C SER A 347 35.00 21.81 20.53
N LEU A 348 35.33 21.37 19.32
CA LEU A 348 34.39 20.91 18.31
C LEU A 348 33.48 19.78 18.83
N GLY A 349 34.06 18.83 19.57
CA GLY A 349 33.28 17.76 20.21
C GLY A 349 32.32 18.27 21.29
N GLU A 350 32.70 19.28 22.08
CA GLU A 350 31.80 19.89 23.07
C GLU A 350 30.66 20.69 22.44
N ILE A 351 30.83 21.23 21.22
CA ILE A 351 29.73 21.86 20.49
C ILE A 351 28.60 20.84 20.21
N ILE A 352 28.96 19.59 19.86
CA ILE A 352 28.00 18.50 19.69
C ILE A 352 27.41 18.09 21.07
N GLU A 353 28.30 17.82 22.05
CA GLU A 353 27.95 17.33 23.38
C GLU A 353 26.94 18.24 24.09
N ARG A 354 27.16 19.55 24.07
CA ARG A 354 26.33 20.57 24.73
C ARG A 354 25.26 21.15 23.80
N SER A 355 25.31 20.77 22.53
CA SER A 355 24.41 21.29 21.48
C SER A 355 24.46 22.82 21.36
N SER A 356 25.68 23.43 21.40
CA SER A 356 25.86 24.87 21.30
C SER A 356 25.45 25.37 19.91
N ASN A 357 24.49 26.30 19.87
CA ASN A 357 24.10 27.00 18.63
C ASN A 357 25.17 28.01 18.23
N ILE A 358 25.72 28.74 19.21
CA ILE A 358 26.75 29.75 18.95
C ILE A 358 28.03 29.10 18.40
N GLY A 359 28.44 27.99 19.00
CA GLY A 359 29.59 27.23 18.48
C GLY A 359 29.36 26.76 17.06
N ALA A 360 28.19 26.19 16.77
CA ALA A 360 27.82 25.75 15.42
C ALA A 360 27.81 26.89 14.40
N ILE A 361 27.22 28.05 14.76
CA ILE A 361 27.19 29.24 13.90
C ILE A 361 28.62 29.71 13.56
N ARG A 362 29.48 29.80 14.57
CA ARG A 362 30.88 30.28 14.37
C ARG A 362 31.68 29.33 13.49
N VAL A 363 31.53 28.03 13.69
CA VAL A 363 32.15 27.03 12.82
C VAL A 363 31.61 27.16 11.39
N ALA A 364 30.27 27.21 11.22
CA ALA A 364 29.68 27.33 9.89
C ALA A 364 30.11 28.60 9.13
N GLN A 365 30.27 29.74 9.84
CA GLN A 365 30.67 31.01 9.24
C GLN A 365 32.17 31.07 8.86
N GLN A 366 33.02 30.24 9.47
CA GLN A 366 34.44 30.18 9.15
C GLN A 366 34.70 29.30 7.93
N LEU A 367 33.86 28.30 7.68
CA LEU A 367 33.97 27.41 6.52
C LEU A 367 33.63 28.15 5.21
N GLU A 368 34.28 27.74 4.13
CA GLU A 368 33.81 28.11 2.79
C GLU A 368 32.44 27.55 2.53
N LYS A 369 31.51 28.36 1.94
CA LYS A 369 30.11 27.94 1.63
C LYS A 369 30.09 26.66 0.79
N LYS A 370 31.00 26.56 -0.17
CA LYS A 370 31.13 25.40 -1.04
C LYS A 370 31.48 24.14 -0.28
N ASP A 371 32.49 24.21 0.58
CA ASP A 371 33.01 23.06 1.34
C ASP A 371 31.96 22.55 2.33
N LEU A 372 31.25 23.46 3.02
CA LEU A 372 30.13 23.10 3.88
C LEU A 372 29.03 22.40 3.10
N TRP A 373 28.66 22.92 1.92
CA TRP A 373 27.62 22.32 1.08
C TRP A 373 28.02 20.96 0.54
N GLU A 374 29.25 20.80 0.00
CA GLU A 374 29.74 19.52 -0.53
C GLU A 374 29.78 18.45 0.55
N ASN A 375 30.26 18.79 1.75
CA ASN A 375 30.28 17.84 2.87
C ASN A 375 28.91 17.42 3.37
N ILE A 376 27.93 18.33 3.40
CA ILE A 376 26.54 17.98 3.74
C ILE A 376 25.95 17.06 2.65
N LYS A 377 26.26 17.31 1.37
CA LYS A 377 25.82 16.48 0.24
C LYS A 377 26.36 15.05 0.28
N LEU A 378 27.57 14.80 0.84
CA LEU A 378 28.06 13.44 1.05
C LEU A 378 27.06 12.56 1.82
N PHE A 379 26.31 13.15 2.74
CA PHE A 379 25.31 12.45 3.53
C PHE A 379 23.91 12.41 2.88
N GLN A 380 23.84 12.75 1.59
CA GLN A 380 22.66 12.67 0.72
C GLN A 380 21.46 13.56 1.12
N PHE A 381 21.70 14.64 1.85
CA PHE A 381 20.66 15.64 2.10
C PHE A 381 20.22 16.32 0.81
N GLY A 382 18.90 16.34 0.58
CA GLY A 382 18.27 16.89 -0.63
C GLY A 382 18.37 15.99 -1.87
N ASP A 383 18.80 14.74 -1.76
CA ASP A 383 18.85 13.75 -2.85
C ASP A 383 17.66 12.78 -2.75
N ASN A 384 17.36 12.08 -3.82
CA ASN A 384 16.40 10.96 -3.78
C ASN A 384 17.10 9.70 -3.28
N LEU A 385 16.51 9.00 -2.30
CA LEU A 385 17.05 7.73 -1.80
C LEU A 385 16.58 6.52 -2.60
N TYR A 386 15.55 6.69 -3.45
CA TYR A 386 15.02 5.66 -4.34
C TYR A 386 14.65 4.36 -3.61
N THR A 387 14.06 4.47 -2.43
CA THR A 387 13.62 3.28 -1.67
C THR A 387 12.51 2.51 -2.37
N GLY A 388 11.81 3.12 -3.34
CA GLY A 388 10.68 2.55 -4.05
C GLY A 388 9.36 2.67 -3.28
N LEU A 389 9.34 3.34 -2.13
CA LEU A 389 8.11 3.66 -1.42
C LEU A 389 7.37 4.82 -2.10
N SER A 390 6.06 4.66 -2.29
CA SER A 390 5.23 5.68 -2.92
C SER A 390 5.15 6.94 -2.06
N GLY A 391 5.30 8.11 -2.71
CA GLY A 391 5.18 9.41 -2.04
C GLY A 391 6.44 9.90 -1.32
N GLU A 392 7.59 9.24 -1.51
CA GLU A 392 8.87 9.66 -0.94
C GLU A 392 9.19 11.12 -1.30
N GLN A 393 9.49 11.92 -0.26
CA GLN A 393 9.96 13.31 -0.36
C GLN A 393 11.42 13.35 0.08
N HIS A 394 12.21 14.29 -0.43
CA HIS A 394 13.65 14.37 -0.13
C HIS A 394 14.05 15.61 0.68
N GLY A 395 13.17 16.61 0.80
CA GLY A 395 13.52 17.89 1.39
C GLY A 395 14.34 18.76 0.42
N GLU A 396 15.01 19.77 0.95
CA GLU A 396 15.77 20.72 0.14
C GLU A 396 17.07 21.15 0.83
N LEU A 397 18.20 21.00 0.13
CA LEU A 397 19.44 21.67 0.42
C LEU A 397 19.77 22.58 -0.78
N LYS A 398 19.51 23.88 -0.66
CA LYS A 398 19.84 24.85 -1.71
C LYS A 398 21.32 24.82 -2.02
N HIS A 399 21.68 25.03 -3.29
CA HIS A 399 23.07 25.12 -3.71
C HIS A 399 23.77 26.30 -2.99
N HIS A 400 25.02 26.10 -2.61
CA HIS A 400 25.80 27.07 -1.80
C HIS A 400 25.85 28.48 -2.41
N SER A 401 25.81 28.61 -3.73
CA SER A 401 25.81 29.91 -4.41
C SER A 401 24.57 30.78 -4.12
N ALA A 402 23.51 30.16 -3.64
CA ALA A 402 22.28 30.86 -3.25
C ALA A 402 22.26 31.27 -1.76
N TRP A 403 23.31 30.91 -0.99
CA TRP A 403 23.36 31.21 0.43
C TRP A 403 23.88 32.62 0.70
N ASP A 404 23.16 33.38 1.50
CA ASP A 404 23.73 34.54 2.20
C ASP A 404 24.43 34.06 3.49
N ASP A 405 25.10 34.99 4.19
CA ASP A 405 25.84 34.66 5.42
C ASP A 405 24.91 34.24 6.56
N SER A 406 23.67 34.71 6.55
CA SER A 406 22.67 34.28 7.54
C SER A 406 22.22 32.84 7.29
N GLN A 407 22.03 32.46 6.04
CA GLN A 407 21.65 31.10 5.69
C GLN A 407 22.79 30.12 5.97
N GLN A 408 24.02 30.44 5.62
CA GLN A 408 25.20 29.64 5.98
C GLN A 408 25.27 29.39 7.49
N ALA A 409 25.13 30.44 8.29
CA ALA A 409 25.14 30.37 9.74
C ALA A 409 24.01 29.46 10.29
N THR A 410 22.80 29.54 9.72
CA THR A 410 21.64 28.79 10.21
C THR A 410 21.68 27.31 9.83
N ILE A 411 22.21 26.96 8.66
CA ILE A 411 22.42 25.57 8.22
C ILE A 411 23.29 24.80 9.21
N GLY A 412 24.30 25.44 9.79
CA GLY A 412 25.22 24.83 10.76
C GLY A 412 24.52 24.22 12.00
N TYR A 413 23.34 24.73 12.38
CA TYR A 413 22.54 24.15 13.46
C TYR A 413 21.16 23.68 13.00
N GLY A 414 21.00 23.45 11.68
CA GLY A 414 19.91 22.69 11.09
C GLY A 414 18.65 23.49 10.75
N TYR A 415 18.80 24.79 10.46
CA TYR A 415 17.73 25.65 9.94
C TYR A 415 18.08 26.18 8.55
N GLY A 416 17.07 26.39 7.70
CA GLY A 416 17.31 26.78 6.31
C GLY A 416 17.71 25.60 5.41
N ILE A 417 17.64 24.39 5.94
CA ILE A 417 17.67 23.10 5.26
C ILE A 417 16.44 22.34 5.66
N SER A 418 15.87 21.57 4.75
CA SER A 418 14.73 20.70 5.05
C SER A 418 15.02 19.25 4.64
N THR A 419 14.46 18.29 5.36
CA THR A 419 14.69 16.86 5.17
C THR A 419 13.49 16.05 5.63
N THR A 420 13.48 14.76 5.35
CA THR A 420 12.52 13.81 5.98
C THR A 420 13.23 13.02 7.07
N LEU A 421 12.45 12.36 7.94
CA LEU A 421 13.03 11.48 8.95
C LEU A 421 13.80 10.30 8.31
N LEU A 422 13.35 9.82 7.13
CA LEU A 422 14.06 8.79 6.37
C LEU A 422 15.46 9.25 5.95
N HIS A 423 15.58 10.46 5.36
CA HIS A 423 16.87 11.02 4.92
C HIS A 423 17.79 11.29 6.10
N LEU A 424 17.25 11.85 7.18
CA LEU A 424 18.04 12.07 8.39
C LEU A 424 18.58 10.74 8.94
N CYS A 425 17.76 9.69 8.98
CA CYS A 425 18.19 8.37 9.42
C CYS A 425 19.24 7.77 8.47
N ASN A 426 19.07 7.93 7.15
CA ASN A 426 20.07 7.53 6.15
C ASN A 426 21.43 8.20 6.39
N ALA A 427 21.45 9.51 6.61
CA ALA A 427 22.68 10.26 6.90
C ALA A 427 23.40 9.72 8.15
N TYR A 428 22.67 9.43 9.22
CA TYR A 428 23.21 8.78 10.41
C TYR A 428 23.68 7.34 10.17
N THR A 429 23.05 6.61 9.24
CA THR A 429 23.49 5.26 8.85
C THR A 429 24.85 5.30 8.16
N ILE A 430 25.13 6.32 7.34
CA ILE A 430 26.43 6.55 6.71
C ILE A 430 27.49 6.77 7.77
N LEU A 431 27.26 7.65 8.76
CA LEU A 431 28.18 7.84 9.88
C LEU A 431 28.41 6.54 10.65
N ALA A 432 27.33 5.82 11.01
CA ALA A 432 27.41 4.57 11.77
C ALA A 432 28.14 3.44 11.02
N ASN A 433 28.21 3.52 9.69
CA ASN A 433 28.97 2.64 8.82
C ASN A 433 30.36 3.20 8.50
N HIS A 434 30.84 4.18 9.28
CA HIS A 434 32.15 4.77 9.10
C HIS A 434 32.37 5.35 7.71
N GLY A 435 31.44 6.17 7.25
CA GLY A 435 31.51 6.84 5.94
C GLY A 435 31.03 6.01 4.74
N LYS A 436 30.58 4.78 4.95
CA LYS A 436 30.10 3.91 3.88
C LYS A 436 28.59 4.06 3.69
N TYR A 437 28.19 4.44 2.49
CA TYR A 437 26.80 4.44 2.08
C TYR A 437 26.33 3.03 1.72
N ILE A 438 25.17 2.66 2.21
CA ILE A 438 24.45 1.42 1.87
C ILE A 438 23.00 1.82 1.58
N PRO A 439 22.47 1.54 0.37
CA PRO A 439 21.10 1.88 0.01
C PRO A 439 20.09 1.31 0.99
N LEU A 440 19.10 2.11 1.37
CA LEU A 440 18.02 1.66 2.24
C LEU A 440 17.05 0.77 1.47
N THR A 441 16.58 -0.28 2.14
CA THR A 441 15.58 -1.20 1.57
C THR A 441 14.58 -1.66 2.61
N TYR A 442 13.34 -1.82 2.18
CA TYR A 442 12.29 -2.49 2.97
C TYR A 442 12.17 -3.98 2.63
N GLU A 443 12.85 -4.46 1.58
CA GLU A 443 12.91 -5.87 1.24
C GLU A 443 14.00 -6.57 2.05
N LYS A 444 13.73 -7.82 2.45
CA LYS A 444 14.72 -8.62 3.16
C LYS A 444 15.86 -8.99 2.24
N ILE A 445 17.08 -8.76 2.70
CA ILE A 445 18.30 -9.19 2.03
C ILE A 445 18.60 -10.63 2.48
N GLU A 446 18.58 -11.55 1.53
CA GLU A 446 18.92 -12.96 1.79
C GLU A 446 20.43 -13.21 1.64
N ASP A 447 21.10 -12.53 0.70
CA ASP A 447 22.54 -12.64 0.47
C ASP A 447 23.26 -11.33 0.84
N ILE A 448 23.93 -11.35 1.99
CA ILE A 448 24.69 -10.20 2.50
C ILE A 448 25.90 -9.86 1.60
N SER A 449 26.42 -10.81 0.82
CA SER A 449 27.54 -10.57 -0.08
C SER A 449 27.17 -9.70 -1.30
N SER A 450 25.89 -9.62 -1.62
CA SER A 450 25.35 -8.82 -2.75
C SER A 450 25.09 -7.35 -2.39
N ILE A 451 25.34 -6.94 -1.13
CA ILE A 451 25.03 -5.57 -0.68
C ILE A 451 26.00 -4.59 -1.34
N TYR A 452 25.42 -3.62 -2.08
CA TYR A 452 26.17 -2.47 -2.59
C TYR A 452 26.67 -1.60 -1.43
N LYS A 453 27.94 -1.23 -1.48
CA LYS A 453 28.58 -0.34 -0.50
C LYS A 453 29.49 0.62 -1.23
N GLU A 454 29.41 1.88 -0.89
CA GLU A 454 30.21 2.95 -1.46
C GLU A 454 30.86 3.77 -0.34
N GLU A 455 32.15 3.98 -0.42
CA GLU A 455 32.87 4.86 0.51
C GLU A 455 32.68 6.30 0.02
N ILE A 456 31.87 7.07 0.74
CA ILE A 456 31.52 8.44 0.36
C ILE A 456 32.02 9.49 1.34
N ALA A 457 32.41 9.08 2.55
CA ALA A 457 32.93 9.96 3.58
C ALA A 457 34.11 9.29 4.26
N ASP A 458 35.02 10.11 4.81
CA ASP A 458 36.22 9.62 5.47
C ASP A 458 35.89 8.74 6.69
N GLU A 459 36.56 7.58 6.77
CA GLU A 459 36.30 6.56 7.79
C GLU A 459 36.76 7.05 9.20
N ASP A 460 37.92 7.67 9.31
CA ASP A 460 38.47 8.08 10.60
C ASP A 460 37.76 9.30 11.16
N LEU A 461 37.38 10.25 10.29
CA LEU A 461 36.53 11.37 10.69
C LEU A 461 35.13 10.89 11.12
N SER A 462 34.57 9.93 10.43
CA SER A 462 33.28 9.34 10.82
C SER A 462 33.35 8.70 12.21
N LYS A 463 34.43 7.96 12.52
CA LYS A 463 34.65 7.40 13.86
C LYS A 463 34.83 8.48 14.93
N GLU A 464 35.54 9.56 14.62
CA GLU A 464 35.70 10.70 15.53
C GLU A 464 34.37 11.34 15.86
N ILE A 465 33.52 11.60 14.86
CA ILE A 465 32.16 12.15 15.05
C ILE A 465 31.30 11.21 15.91
N ILE A 466 31.35 9.90 15.69
CA ILE A 466 30.66 8.91 16.54
C ILE A 466 31.18 9.02 17.99
N GLY A 467 32.49 9.19 18.19
CA GLY A 467 33.08 9.42 19.51
C GLY A 467 32.52 10.68 20.19
N PHE A 468 32.38 11.78 19.46
CA PHE A 468 31.75 13.01 19.98
C PHE A 468 30.28 12.80 20.31
N MET A 469 29.53 12.11 19.45
CA MET A 469 28.11 11.79 19.69
C MET A 469 27.92 10.88 20.91
N THR A 470 28.82 9.97 21.17
CA THR A 470 28.80 9.10 22.36
C THR A 470 28.83 9.94 23.64
N ARG A 471 29.63 11.05 23.67
CA ARG A 471 29.69 11.98 24.82
C ARG A 471 28.34 12.66 25.07
N VAL A 472 27.50 12.88 24.08
CA VAL A 472 26.15 13.48 24.25
C VAL A 472 25.33 12.68 25.24
N VAL A 473 25.47 11.36 25.27
CA VAL A 473 24.70 10.44 26.13
C VAL A 473 25.50 10.11 27.41
N GLN A 474 26.81 9.85 27.31
CA GLN A 474 27.60 9.31 28.41
C GLN A 474 28.17 10.39 29.36
N ASN A 475 28.43 11.59 28.83
CA ASN A 475 29.05 12.64 29.64
C ASN A 475 28.06 13.36 30.54
N LYS A 476 28.59 13.85 31.69
CA LYS A 476 27.81 14.62 32.69
C LYS A 476 27.14 15.87 32.08
N ASN A 477 27.79 16.51 31.13
CA ASN A 477 27.33 17.73 30.47
C ASN A 477 26.53 17.46 29.19
N GLY A 478 26.42 16.19 28.78
CA GLY A 478 25.72 15.80 27.58
C GLY A 478 24.22 16.06 27.65
N THR A 479 23.66 16.57 26.55
CA THR A 479 22.22 16.91 26.45
C THR A 479 21.33 15.67 26.39
N GLY A 480 21.87 14.53 25.95
CA GLY A 480 21.20 13.24 25.80
C GLY A 480 21.31 12.27 26.97
N LYS A 481 21.87 12.68 28.11
CA LYS A 481 22.18 11.80 29.26
C LYS A 481 20.98 10.98 29.81
N ARG A 482 19.73 11.45 29.56
CA ARG A 482 18.53 10.69 29.92
C ARG A 482 18.32 9.42 29.08
N ALA A 483 18.98 9.32 27.94
CA ALA A 483 18.95 8.14 27.08
C ALA A 483 20.07 7.13 27.41
N ASN A 484 20.91 7.42 28.42
CA ASN A 484 21.97 6.50 28.84
C ASN A 484 21.35 5.22 29.43
N LEU A 485 21.76 4.08 28.87
CA LEU A 485 21.37 2.75 29.30
C LEU A 485 22.57 2.07 29.94
N GLU A 486 22.40 1.56 31.18
CA GLU A 486 23.49 0.95 31.93
C GLU A 486 24.18 -0.27 31.27
N LYS A 487 23.49 -0.87 30.30
CA LYS A 487 23.91 -2.11 29.62
C LYS A 487 24.24 -1.95 28.14
N TYR A 488 24.14 -0.75 27.59
CA TYR A 488 24.36 -0.50 26.17
C TYR A 488 25.14 0.78 25.94
#